data_d0d69fd7699dc5da87317362fd71f06c
#
_entry.id   d0d69fd7699dc5da87317362fd71f06c
#
_cell.length_a   1.000
_cell.length_b   1.000
_cell.length_c   1.000
_cell.angle_alpha   90.00
_cell.angle_beta   90.00
_cell.angle_gamma   90.00
#
_symmetry.space_group_name_H-M   'P 1'
#
loop_
_entity.id
_entity.type
_entity.pdbx_description
1 polymer ?
#
loop_
_entity_poly.entity_id
_entity_poly.type
_entity_poly.pdbx_seq_one_letter_code
_entity_poly.pdbx_strand_id
1 'polypeptide(L)'
;NWERAVPIHFGASLTLGLLHLALATALQAMLHEPEPYPYVPKLVDNFAASYHWNLLIYWAILALVHARDFARDAQEHRVRTAELEASVSEARLQALTQQLRPHFLFNTLNAIAELIHEDPDAAERMVGRLADLLRRTLETDGAAEVTLASELELVDRYLEIQEVRFQDRLRVRREVDGSARRAQVPAMILLPLVENAVRHGIAARTGPGLVGIRARRDVDTLRLEVWDDGPGLGEAAASRPGGGIGLANTRARLAQLYGAAQRLELVDGDPRGLVVRLSLPFRETRVA
;
A
#
# COMPACT_ATOMS: atom_id res chain seq x y z
N ASN A 1 12.88 -6.67 -34.60
CA ASN A 1 13.99 -6.16 -35.44
C ASN A 1 13.47 -5.81 -36.83
N TRP A 2 12.83 -4.66 -36.92
CA TRP A 2 12.21 -4.14 -38.16
C TRP A 2 13.26 -3.96 -39.30
N GLU A 3 14.49 -3.60 -38.99
CA GLU A 3 15.59 -3.44 -39.93
C GLU A 3 15.91 -4.72 -40.74
N ARG A 4 15.68 -5.90 -40.17
CA ARG A 4 15.81 -7.19 -40.84
C ARG A 4 14.51 -7.64 -41.48
N ALA A 5 13.37 -7.32 -40.89
CA ALA A 5 12.07 -7.75 -41.39
C ALA A 5 11.69 -7.04 -42.70
N VAL A 6 11.92 -5.72 -42.80
CA VAL A 6 11.55 -4.94 -44.00
C VAL A 6 12.20 -5.47 -45.27
N PRO A 7 13.52 -5.72 -45.37
CA PRO A 7 14.13 -6.31 -46.59
C PRO A 7 13.57 -7.69 -46.93
N ILE A 8 13.30 -8.54 -45.93
CA ILE A 8 12.73 -9.89 -46.13
C ILE A 8 11.32 -9.77 -46.72
N HIS A 9 10.46 -8.94 -46.14
CA HIS A 9 9.11 -8.74 -46.63
C HIS A 9 9.07 -8.06 -47.98
N PHE A 10 10.02 -7.14 -48.27
CA PHE A 10 10.16 -6.57 -49.58
C PHE A 10 10.51 -7.62 -50.62
N GLY A 11 11.52 -8.45 -50.37
CA GLY A 11 11.89 -9.54 -51.26
C GLY A 11 10.75 -10.57 -51.47
N ALA A 12 10.05 -10.93 -50.36
CA ALA A 12 8.92 -11.83 -50.43
C ALA A 12 7.76 -11.26 -51.26
N SER A 13 7.43 -9.96 -51.12
CA SER A 13 6.35 -9.31 -51.86
C SER A 13 6.65 -9.26 -53.37
N LEU A 14 7.92 -9.03 -53.72
CA LEU A 14 8.39 -9.02 -55.08
C LEU A 14 8.24 -10.40 -55.74
N THR A 15 8.74 -11.45 -55.05
CA THR A 15 8.70 -12.83 -55.56
C THR A 15 7.30 -13.37 -55.67
N LEU A 16 6.45 -13.15 -54.64
CA LEU A 16 5.04 -13.55 -54.64
C LEU A 16 4.26 -12.86 -55.76
N GLY A 17 4.48 -11.54 -55.97
CA GLY A 17 3.85 -10.78 -57.03
C GLY A 17 4.22 -11.29 -58.42
N LEU A 18 5.49 -11.59 -58.65
CA LEU A 18 5.97 -12.17 -59.92
C LEU A 18 5.40 -13.58 -60.16
N LEU A 19 5.40 -14.44 -59.12
CA LEU A 19 4.85 -15.80 -59.21
C LEU A 19 3.34 -15.74 -59.53
N HIS A 20 2.59 -14.91 -58.83
CA HIS A 20 1.16 -14.71 -59.09
C HIS A 20 0.88 -14.29 -60.50
N LEU A 21 1.64 -13.31 -60.99
CA LEU A 21 1.49 -12.78 -62.34
C LEU A 21 1.82 -13.85 -63.39
N ALA A 22 2.92 -14.62 -63.23
CA ALA A 22 3.28 -15.69 -64.14
C ALA A 22 2.20 -16.79 -64.18
N LEU A 23 1.67 -17.17 -62.99
CA LEU A 23 0.62 -18.18 -62.90
C LEU A 23 -0.69 -17.69 -63.50
N ALA A 24 -1.10 -16.45 -63.24
CA ALA A 24 -2.30 -15.83 -63.83
C ALA A 24 -2.22 -15.78 -65.35
N THR A 25 -1.08 -15.35 -65.90
CA THR A 25 -0.85 -15.28 -67.36
C THR A 25 -0.85 -16.69 -67.97
N ALA A 26 -0.24 -17.67 -67.33
CA ALA A 26 -0.26 -19.05 -67.80
C ALA A 26 -1.68 -19.66 -67.79
N LEU A 27 -2.45 -19.43 -66.72
CA LEU A 27 -3.85 -19.91 -66.62
C LEU A 27 -4.73 -19.22 -67.69
N GLN A 28 -4.54 -17.92 -67.93
CA GLN A 28 -5.22 -17.19 -68.97
C GLN A 28 -4.89 -17.73 -70.37
N ALA A 29 -3.65 -18.09 -70.64
CA ALA A 29 -3.24 -18.71 -71.89
C ALA A 29 -3.81 -20.13 -72.07
N MET A 30 -4.04 -20.89 -71.00
CA MET A 30 -4.64 -22.23 -71.07
C MET A 30 -6.17 -22.24 -71.28
N LEU A 31 -6.87 -21.21 -70.80
CA LEU A 31 -8.34 -21.13 -70.83
C LEU A 31 -8.90 -20.44 -72.05
N HIS A 32 -8.09 -19.69 -72.79
CA HIS A 32 -8.50 -18.97 -74.00
C HIS A 32 -7.94 -19.63 -75.26
N GLU A 33 -8.67 -19.57 -76.39
CA GLU A 33 -8.18 -20.07 -77.67
C GLU A 33 -6.86 -19.43 -78.07
N PRO A 34 -5.97 -20.16 -78.82
CA PRO A 34 -4.64 -19.68 -79.15
C PRO A 34 -4.69 -18.37 -79.96
N GLU A 35 -4.55 -17.30 -79.30
CA GLU A 35 -4.41 -16.00 -79.91
C GLU A 35 -2.97 -15.82 -80.47
N PRO A 36 -2.83 -15.05 -81.55
CA PRO A 36 -1.53 -14.85 -82.20
C PRO A 36 -0.52 -14.03 -81.34
N TYR A 37 -0.82 -13.75 -80.09
CA TYR A 37 0.02 -12.92 -79.24
C TYR A 37 0.93 -13.81 -78.40
N PRO A 38 2.25 -13.67 -78.50
CA PRO A 38 3.18 -14.51 -77.77
C PRO A 38 3.09 -14.28 -76.26
N TYR A 39 3.37 -15.32 -75.46
CA TYR A 39 3.29 -15.32 -74.01
C TYR A 39 4.03 -14.18 -73.32
N VAL A 40 5.26 -13.84 -73.79
CA VAL A 40 6.11 -12.84 -73.16
C VAL A 40 5.54 -11.41 -73.21
N PRO A 41 5.03 -10.91 -74.34
CA PRO A 41 4.36 -9.61 -74.37
C PRO A 41 3.13 -9.55 -73.46
N LYS A 42 2.26 -10.55 -73.41
CA LYS A 42 1.15 -10.63 -72.46
C LYS A 42 1.58 -10.55 -71.00
N LEU A 43 2.69 -11.21 -70.67
CA LEU A 43 3.27 -11.16 -69.32
C LEU A 43 3.69 -9.73 -68.96
N VAL A 44 4.31 -9.00 -69.89
CA VAL A 44 4.76 -7.64 -69.70
C VAL A 44 3.57 -6.66 -69.53
N ASP A 45 2.53 -6.79 -70.34
CA ASP A 45 1.33 -5.99 -70.24
C ASP A 45 0.58 -6.24 -68.95
N ASN A 46 0.41 -7.49 -68.52
CA ASN A 46 -0.17 -7.85 -67.26
C ASN A 46 0.67 -7.38 -66.06
N PHE A 47 2.00 -7.37 -66.19
CA PHE A 47 2.90 -6.81 -65.20
C PHE A 47 2.64 -5.32 -64.99
N ALA A 48 2.65 -4.57 -66.09
CA ALA A 48 2.43 -3.14 -66.05
C ALA A 48 1.04 -2.78 -65.44
N ALA A 49 0.00 -3.58 -65.74
CA ALA A 49 -1.36 -3.32 -65.30
C ALA A 49 -1.67 -3.77 -63.84
N SER A 50 -1.07 -4.87 -63.39
CA SER A 50 -1.57 -5.57 -62.17
C SER A 50 -0.53 -5.71 -61.06
N TYR A 51 0.76 -5.60 -61.34
CA TYR A 51 1.79 -5.89 -60.33
C TYR A 51 1.73 -4.97 -59.10
N HIS A 52 1.46 -3.68 -59.33
CA HIS A 52 1.35 -2.71 -58.25
C HIS A 52 0.21 -3.03 -57.27
N TRP A 53 -0.89 -3.63 -57.75
CA TRP A 53 -2.01 -4.06 -56.91
C TRP A 53 -1.62 -5.24 -55.98
N ASN A 54 -0.87 -6.19 -56.49
CA ASN A 54 -0.35 -7.30 -55.69
C ASN A 54 0.55 -6.80 -54.55
N LEU A 55 1.39 -5.84 -54.86
CA LEU A 55 2.29 -5.19 -53.89
C LEU A 55 1.49 -4.46 -52.80
N LEU A 56 0.47 -3.67 -53.20
CA LEU A 56 -0.40 -2.96 -52.27
C LEU A 56 -1.17 -3.88 -51.36
N ILE A 57 -1.74 -4.96 -51.91
CA ILE A 57 -2.49 -5.94 -51.11
C ILE A 57 -1.57 -6.64 -50.08
N TYR A 58 -0.37 -7.05 -50.51
CA TYR A 58 0.61 -7.66 -49.61
C TYR A 58 0.94 -6.78 -48.40
N TRP A 59 1.30 -5.49 -48.70
CA TRP A 59 1.65 -4.54 -47.64
C TRP A 59 0.46 -4.15 -46.76
N ALA A 60 -0.73 -4.08 -47.33
CA ALA A 60 -1.96 -3.86 -46.56
C ALA A 60 -2.26 -4.99 -45.58
N ILE A 61 -2.12 -6.24 -46.04
CA ILE A 61 -2.28 -7.40 -45.16
C ILE A 61 -1.24 -7.41 -44.06
N LEU A 62 0.03 -7.15 -44.41
CA LEU A 62 1.13 -7.09 -43.47
C LEU A 62 0.92 -5.99 -42.42
N ALA A 63 0.50 -4.79 -42.84
CA ALA A 63 0.20 -3.70 -41.94
C ALA A 63 -0.98 -4.05 -40.99
N LEU A 64 -2.02 -4.72 -41.48
CA LEU A 64 -3.14 -5.16 -40.66
C LEU A 64 -2.73 -6.20 -39.62
N VAL A 65 -1.89 -7.17 -39.98
CA VAL A 65 -1.37 -8.18 -39.04
C VAL A 65 -0.53 -7.49 -37.94
N HIS A 66 0.40 -6.61 -38.32
CA HIS A 66 1.23 -5.91 -37.35
C HIS A 66 0.44 -4.96 -36.44
N ALA A 67 -0.56 -4.26 -37.00
CA ALA A 67 -1.44 -3.41 -36.21
C ALA A 67 -2.23 -4.23 -35.17
N ARG A 68 -2.68 -5.42 -35.57
CA ARG A 68 -3.40 -6.33 -34.66
C ARG A 68 -2.48 -6.87 -33.56
N ASP A 69 -1.27 -7.29 -33.89
CA ASP A 69 -0.30 -7.78 -32.91
C ASP A 69 0.08 -6.65 -31.92
N PHE A 70 0.36 -5.46 -32.43
CA PHE A 70 0.62 -4.29 -31.59
C PHE A 70 -0.53 -3.94 -30.66
N ALA A 71 -1.78 -4.02 -31.17
CA ALA A 71 -2.97 -3.76 -30.34
C ALA A 71 -3.13 -4.82 -29.24
N ARG A 72 -2.81 -6.09 -29.52
CA ARG A 72 -2.83 -7.17 -28.54
C ARG A 72 -1.76 -6.97 -27.46
N ASP A 73 -0.53 -6.71 -27.85
CA ASP A 73 0.57 -6.46 -26.93
C ASP A 73 0.25 -5.25 -26.01
N ALA A 74 -0.28 -4.17 -26.58
CA ALA A 74 -0.70 -3.00 -25.83
C ALA A 74 -1.82 -3.31 -24.83
N GLN A 75 -2.77 -4.17 -25.22
CA GLN A 75 -3.85 -4.61 -24.32
C GLN A 75 -3.30 -5.50 -23.18
N GLU A 76 -2.43 -6.45 -23.48
CA GLU A 76 -1.80 -7.32 -22.48
C GLU A 76 -0.98 -6.49 -21.47
N HIS A 77 -0.21 -5.51 -21.95
CA HIS A 77 0.52 -4.60 -21.07
C HIS A 77 -0.41 -3.80 -20.14
N ARG A 78 -1.55 -3.30 -20.65
CA ARG A 78 -2.53 -2.56 -19.83
C ARG A 78 -3.14 -3.45 -18.74
N VAL A 79 -3.55 -4.68 -19.09
CA VAL A 79 -4.09 -5.64 -18.13
C VAL A 79 -3.06 -5.95 -17.04
N ARG A 80 -1.83 -6.26 -17.44
CA ARG A 80 -0.76 -6.58 -16.50
C ARG A 80 -0.41 -5.42 -15.57
N THR A 81 -0.43 -4.17 -16.09
CA THR A 81 -0.21 -2.98 -15.26
C THR A 81 -1.34 -2.82 -14.23
N ALA A 82 -2.60 -2.98 -14.65
CA ALA A 82 -3.74 -2.91 -13.74
C ALA A 82 -3.71 -4.01 -12.66
N GLU A 83 -3.31 -5.23 -13.00
CA GLU A 83 -3.13 -6.33 -12.03
C GLU A 83 -2.03 -6.03 -11.01
N LEU A 84 -0.90 -5.48 -11.48
CA LEU A 84 0.19 -5.08 -10.59
C LEU A 84 -0.22 -3.94 -9.65
N GLU A 85 -0.93 -2.93 -10.14
CA GLU A 85 -1.47 -1.83 -9.32
C GLU A 85 -2.46 -2.34 -8.28
N ALA A 86 -3.35 -3.25 -8.65
CA ALA A 86 -4.28 -3.90 -7.72
C ALA A 86 -3.53 -4.70 -6.65
N SER A 87 -2.54 -5.49 -7.02
CA SER A 87 -1.71 -6.29 -6.12
C SER A 87 -0.90 -5.40 -5.14
N VAL A 88 -0.34 -4.28 -5.62
CA VAL A 88 0.34 -3.30 -4.76
C VAL A 88 -0.63 -2.65 -3.78
N SER A 89 -1.85 -2.30 -4.22
CA SER A 89 -2.89 -1.74 -3.35
C SER A 89 -3.33 -2.74 -2.28
N GLU A 90 -3.50 -4.01 -2.65
CA GLU A 90 -3.85 -5.08 -1.71
C GLU A 90 -2.72 -5.33 -0.70
N ALA A 91 -1.47 -5.38 -1.14
CA ALA A 91 -0.32 -5.53 -0.25
C ALA A 91 -0.19 -4.35 0.74
N ARG A 92 -0.46 -3.11 0.28
CA ARG A 92 -0.51 -1.93 1.15
C ARG A 92 -1.63 -2.02 2.19
N LEU A 93 -2.83 -2.45 1.78
CA LEU A 93 -3.94 -2.67 2.70
C LEU A 93 -3.63 -3.76 3.74
N GLN A 94 -2.99 -4.85 3.33
CA GLN A 94 -2.57 -5.92 4.24
C GLN A 94 -1.51 -5.42 5.24
N ALA A 95 -0.51 -4.68 4.78
CA ALA A 95 0.50 -4.08 5.65
C ALA A 95 -0.13 -3.12 6.66
N LEU A 96 -1.06 -2.27 6.23
CA LEU A 96 -1.82 -1.35 7.08
C LEU A 96 -2.65 -2.09 8.13
N THR A 97 -3.37 -3.15 7.72
CA THR A 97 -4.19 -3.97 8.61
C THR A 97 -3.33 -4.70 9.66
N GLN A 98 -2.08 -5.02 9.33
CA GLN A 98 -1.12 -5.60 10.29
C GLN A 98 -0.56 -4.57 11.27
N GLN A 99 -0.41 -3.30 10.86
CA GLN A 99 0.02 -2.21 11.73
C GLN A 99 -1.07 -1.80 12.72
N LEU A 100 -2.31 -1.71 12.25
CA LEU A 100 -3.50 -1.55 13.11
C LEU A 100 -4.02 -2.94 13.46
N ARG A 101 -3.99 -3.30 14.71
CA ARG A 101 -4.47 -4.62 15.17
C ARG A 101 -5.86 -4.91 14.60
N PRO A 102 -6.08 -6.04 13.89
CA PRO A 102 -7.39 -6.36 13.28
C PRO A 102 -8.54 -6.28 14.28
N HIS A 103 -8.30 -6.68 15.53
CA HIS A 103 -9.26 -6.62 16.61
C HIS A 103 -9.75 -5.18 16.94
N PHE A 104 -8.90 -4.16 16.81
CA PHE A 104 -9.34 -2.78 16.97
C PHE A 104 -10.34 -2.38 15.88
N LEU A 105 -10.04 -2.69 14.62
CA LEU A 105 -10.92 -2.40 13.49
C LEU A 105 -12.27 -3.10 13.63
N PHE A 106 -12.28 -4.40 13.93
CA PHE A 106 -13.53 -5.14 14.14
C PHE A 106 -14.37 -4.57 15.27
N ASN A 107 -13.75 -4.24 16.40
CA ASN A 107 -14.47 -3.67 17.53
C ASN A 107 -15.02 -2.26 17.23
N THR A 108 -14.29 -1.45 16.47
CA THR A 108 -14.74 -0.12 16.06
C THR A 108 -15.90 -0.23 15.08
N LEU A 109 -15.84 -1.14 14.09
CA LEU A 109 -16.94 -1.38 13.15
C LEU A 109 -18.19 -1.90 13.84
N ASN A 110 -18.05 -2.79 14.83
CA ASN A 110 -19.18 -3.27 15.63
C ASN A 110 -19.82 -2.12 16.43
N ALA A 111 -19.01 -1.29 17.07
CA ALA A 111 -19.53 -0.13 17.80
C ALA A 111 -20.25 0.88 16.86
N ILE A 112 -19.72 1.09 15.64
CA ILE A 112 -20.42 1.90 14.62
C ILE A 112 -21.77 1.25 14.25
N ALA A 113 -21.82 -0.07 14.06
CA ALA A 113 -23.05 -0.79 13.71
C ALA A 113 -24.11 -0.67 14.82
N GLU A 114 -23.72 -0.72 16.08
CA GLU A 114 -24.61 -0.46 17.23
C GLU A 114 -25.13 0.98 17.22
N LEU A 115 -24.23 1.97 17.03
CA LEU A 115 -24.58 3.39 17.01
C LEU A 115 -25.50 3.79 15.85
N ILE A 116 -25.45 3.10 14.69
CA ILE A 116 -26.32 3.41 13.54
C ILE A 116 -27.81 3.46 13.94
N HIS A 117 -28.22 2.61 14.88
CA HIS A 117 -29.61 2.54 15.33
C HIS A 117 -29.92 3.43 16.54
N GLU A 118 -28.93 3.73 17.38
CA GLU A 118 -29.11 4.47 18.62
C GLU A 118 -28.84 5.99 18.47
N ASP A 119 -27.73 6.34 17.81
CA ASP A 119 -27.25 7.70 17.53
C ASP A 119 -26.55 7.74 16.17
N PRO A 120 -27.30 7.92 15.05
CA PRO A 120 -26.74 7.97 13.71
C PRO A 120 -25.65 9.05 13.54
N ASP A 121 -25.80 10.20 14.19
CA ASP A 121 -24.82 11.29 14.12
C ASP A 121 -23.51 10.90 14.81
N ALA A 122 -23.56 10.17 15.92
CA ALA A 122 -22.37 9.62 16.57
C ALA A 122 -21.71 8.55 15.70
N ALA A 123 -22.49 7.71 15.01
CA ALA A 123 -21.98 6.72 14.06
C ALA A 123 -21.23 7.40 12.90
N GLU A 124 -21.79 8.45 12.29
CA GLU A 124 -21.15 9.22 11.22
C GLU A 124 -19.84 9.85 11.69
N ARG A 125 -19.85 10.50 12.85
CA ARG A 125 -18.61 11.06 13.45
C ARG A 125 -17.55 9.99 13.68
N MET A 126 -17.94 8.79 14.13
CA MET A 126 -17.02 7.70 14.40
C MET A 126 -16.41 7.13 13.12
N VAL A 127 -17.18 7.03 12.01
CA VAL A 127 -16.67 6.66 10.68
C VAL A 127 -15.64 7.69 10.20
N GLY A 128 -15.94 8.99 10.33
CA GLY A 128 -15.03 10.07 9.98
C GLY A 128 -13.70 9.99 10.75
N ARG A 129 -13.76 9.80 12.09
CA ARG A 129 -12.56 9.64 12.95
C ARG A 129 -11.73 8.40 12.56
N LEU A 130 -12.40 7.29 12.25
CA LEU A 130 -11.71 6.07 11.79
C LEU A 130 -11.02 6.31 10.46
N ALA A 131 -11.67 6.95 9.50
CA ALA A 131 -11.09 7.28 8.20
C ALA A 131 -9.87 8.21 8.35
N ASP A 132 -9.93 9.20 9.23
CA ASP A 132 -8.81 10.11 9.52
C ASP A 132 -7.63 9.39 10.19
N LEU A 133 -7.90 8.49 11.13
CA LEU A 133 -6.85 7.66 11.76
C LEU A 133 -6.14 6.80 10.72
N LEU A 134 -6.90 6.13 9.85
CA LEU A 134 -6.35 5.29 8.78
C LEU A 134 -5.49 6.10 7.80
N ARG A 135 -5.98 7.26 7.38
CA ARG A 135 -5.25 8.17 6.48
C ARG A 135 -3.93 8.62 7.08
N ARG A 136 -3.93 9.06 8.35
CA ARG A 136 -2.72 9.49 9.05
C ARG A 136 -1.71 8.36 9.23
N THR A 137 -2.19 7.15 9.48
CA THR A 137 -1.32 5.96 9.57
C THR A 137 -0.63 5.70 8.23
N LEU A 138 -1.34 5.86 7.09
CA LEU A 138 -0.78 5.74 5.76
C LEU A 138 0.21 6.84 5.40
N GLU A 139 -0.05 8.08 5.79
CA GLU A 139 0.84 9.23 5.54
C GLU A 139 2.16 9.10 6.30
N THR A 140 2.14 8.43 7.46
CA THR A 140 3.32 8.20 8.31
C THR A 140 4.11 6.96 7.86
N ASP A 141 3.53 6.14 6.98
CA ASP A 141 4.17 4.92 6.47
C ASP A 141 5.39 5.29 5.61
N GLY A 142 6.56 4.74 5.99
CA GLY A 142 7.85 5.02 5.35
C GLY A 142 8.73 6.04 6.08
N ALA A 143 8.22 6.84 7.02
CA ALA A 143 9.05 7.67 7.88
C ALA A 143 9.71 6.83 8.99
N ALA A 144 11.03 6.88 9.11
CA ALA A 144 11.72 6.19 10.20
C ALA A 144 11.44 6.84 11.56
N GLU A 145 11.47 8.17 11.61
CA GLU A 145 11.23 9.01 12.79
C GLU A 145 10.27 10.16 12.45
N VAL A 146 9.46 10.55 13.42
CA VAL A 146 8.51 11.67 13.37
C VAL A 146 8.60 12.49 14.66
N THR A 147 7.99 13.67 14.71
CA THR A 147 7.92 14.44 15.95
C THR A 147 7.00 13.77 16.97
N LEU A 148 7.33 13.89 18.27
CA LEU A 148 6.43 13.43 19.34
C LEU A 148 5.05 14.10 19.27
N ALA A 149 4.98 15.34 18.78
CA ALA A 149 3.71 16.02 18.56
C ALA A 149 2.83 15.24 17.55
N SER A 150 3.41 14.75 16.45
CA SER A 150 2.69 13.96 15.45
C SER A 150 2.21 12.60 16.00
N GLU A 151 3.04 11.94 16.83
CA GLU A 151 2.64 10.69 17.52
C GLU A 151 1.49 10.93 18.49
N LEU A 152 1.53 12.04 19.24
CA LEU A 152 0.46 12.39 20.16
C LEU A 152 -0.85 12.70 19.42
N GLU A 153 -0.81 13.40 18.29
CA GLU A 153 -1.99 13.63 17.45
C GLU A 153 -2.62 12.31 16.96
N LEU A 154 -1.78 11.35 16.55
CA LEU A 154 -2.26 10.02 16.12
C LEU A 154 -2.93 9.27 17.29
N VAL A 155 -2.30 9.30 18.45
CA VAL A 155 -2.85 8.69 19.69
C VAL A 155 -4.14 9.37 20.12
N ASP A 156 -4.24 10.70 20.02
CA ASP A 156 -5.45 11.44 20.36
C ASP A 156 -6.64 11.00 19.50
N ARG A 157 -6.45 10.84 18.19
CA ARG A 157 -7.49 10.31 17.27
C ARG A 157 -7.91 8.89 17.63
N TYR A 158 -6.96 8.04 17.99
CA TYR A 158 -7.27 6.70 18.46
C TYR A 158 -8.09 6.72 19.77
N LEU A 159 -7.68 7.54 20.73
CA LEU A 159 -8.39 7.67 22.02
C LEU A 159 -9.79 8.25 21.86
N GLU A 160 -10.01 9.21 20.96
CA GLU A 160 -11.34 9.74 20.63
C GLU A 160 -12.31 8.65 20.15
N ILE A 161 -11.82 7.66 19.37
CA ILE A 161 -12.62 6.50 18.96
C ILE A 161 -12.93 5.61 20.17
N GLN A 162 -11.93 5.39 21.04
CA GLN A 162 -12.12 4.56 22.25
C GLN A 162 -13.03 5.22 23.27
N GLU A 163 -13.00 6.55 23.41
CA GLU A 163 -13.91 7.32 24.30
C GLU A 163 -15.37 7.13 23.88
N VAL A 164 -15.69 7.15 22.58
CA VAL A 164 -17.04 6.84 22.10
C VAL A 164 -17.44 5.41 22.46
N ARG A 165 -16.52 4.44 22.27
CA ARG A 165 -16.77 3.02 22.52
C ARG A 165 -16.96 2.70 24.01
N PHE A 166 -16.11 3.27 24.86
CA PHE A 166 -16.11 2.98 26.31
C PHE A 166 -16.88 3.99 27.14
N GLN A 167 -17.31 5.10 26.52
CA GLN A 167 -18.07 6.17 27.16
C GLN A 167 -17.40 6.62 28.48
N ASP A 168 -18.15 6.75 29.57
CA ASP A 168 -17.66 7.19 30.88
C ASP A 168 -16.63 6.24 31.53
N ARG A 169 -16.41 5.06 30.93
CA ARG A 169 -15.46 4.08 31.45
C ARG A 169 -14.00 4.37 31.12
N LEU A 170 -13.72 5.15 30.08
CA LEU A 170 -12.36 5.54 29.71
C LEU A 170 -12.07 6.97 30.15
N ARG A 171 -11.08 7.13 31.01
CA ARG A 171 -10.51 8.44 31.36
C ARG A 171 -9.10 8.54 30.84
N VAL A 172 -8.75 9.69 30.25
CA VAL A 172 -7.42 9.92 29.68
C VAL A 172 -6.74 11.07 30.40
N ARG A 173 -5.48 10.88 30.80
CA ARG A 173 -4.63 11.90 31.43
C ARG A 173 -3.37 12.15 30.58
N ARG A 174 -3.10 13.40 30.27
CA ARG A 174 -1.94 13.81 29.46
C ARG A 174 -1.07 14.79 30.26
N GLU A 175 0.21 14.45 30.41
CA GLU A 175 1.23 15.26 31.07
C GLU A 175 2.45 15.40 30.15
N VAL A 176 2.37 16.33 29.20
CA VAL A 176 3.37 16.48 28.14
C VAL A 176 4.04 17.85 28.23
N ASP A 177 5.34 17.85 28.48
CA ASP A 177 6.12 19.07 28.48
C ASP A 177 6.21 19.65 27.06
N GLY A 178 6.07 20.98 26.92
CA GLY A 178 6.13 21.66 25.63
C GLY A 178 7.45 21.41 24.88
N SER A 179 8.56 21.33 25.61
CA SER A 179 9.89 21.01 25.03
C SER A 179 9.99 19.59 24.51
N ALA A 180 9.27 18.63 25.09
CA ALA A 180 9.29 17.25 24.66
C ALA A 180 8.58 17.04 23.29
N ARG A 181 7.60 17.88 22.94
CA ARG A 181 6.81 17.73 21.71
C ARG A 181 7.63 17.76 20.42
N ARG A 182 8.80 18.46 20.42
CA ARG A 182 9.67 18.56 19.25
C ARG A 182 10.66 17.41 19.11
N ALA A 183 10.69 16.50 20.08
CA ALA A 183 11.59 15.35 20.03
C ALA A 183 11.26 14.45 18.82
N GLN A 184 12.32 13.94 18.16
CA GLN A 184 12.19 12.90 17.16
C GLN A 184 12.02 11.53 17.84
N VAL A 185 11.01 10.80 17.42
CA VAL A 185 10.70 9.45 17.93
C VAL A 185 10.39 8.53 16.75
N PRO A 186 10.58 7.22 16.90
CA PRO A 186 10.19 6.28 15.85
C PRO A 186 8.69 6.42 15.53
N ALA A 187 8.35 6.47 14.25
CA ALA A 187 6.95 6.52 13.84
C ALA A 187 6.16 5.35 14.44
N MET A 188 4.92 5.55 14.83
CA MET A 188 4.06 4.52 15.43
C MET A 188 4.60 3.90 16.72
N ILE A 189 5.33 4.67 17.55
CA ILE A 189 5.89 4.18 18.81
C ILE A 189 4.87 4.22 19.95
N LEU A 190 4.08 5.29 20.05
CA LEU A 190 3.12 5.48 21.14
C LEU A 190 1.84 4.66 20.97
N LEU A 191 1.34 4.53 19.76
CA LEU A 191 0.05 3.88 19.50
C LEU A 191 -0.01 2.45 20.05
N PRO A 192 0.98 1.54 19.82
CA PRO A 192 0.96 0.19 20.39
C PRO A 192 0.99 0.16 21.92
N LEU A 193 1.61 1.16 22.55
CA LEU A 193 1.69 1.27 24.01
C LEU A 193 0.32 1.68 24.58
N VAL A 194 -0.31 2.67 23.97
CA VAL A 194 -1.64 3.16 24.36
C VAL A 194 -2.72 2.10 24.09
N GLU A 195 -2.67 1.42 22.93
CA GLU A 195 -3.54 0.28 22.65
C GLU A 195 -3.44 -0.81 23.73
N ASN A 196 -2.22 -1.09 24.18
CA ASN A 196 -1.99 -2.08 25.24
C ASN A 196 -2.62 -1.61 26.57
N ALA A 197 -2.45 -0.34 26.93
CA ALA A 197 -3.03 0.27 28.12
C ALA A 197 -4.58 0.24 28.07
N VAL A 198 -5.20 0.62 26.95
CA VAL A 198 -6.66 0.56 26.79
C VAL A 198 -7.16 -0.89 26.88
N ARG A 199 -6.51 -1.83 26.21
CA ARG A 199 -6.92 -3.24 26.18
C ARG A 199 -6.85 -3.89 27.56
N HIS A 200 -5.76 -3.70 28.28
CA HIS A 200 -5.54 -4.36 29.57
C HIS A 200 -6.05 -3.54 30.75
N GLY A 201 -5.99 -2.22 30.68
CA GLY A 201 -6.49 -1.33 31.72
C GLY A 201 -8.01 -1.16 31.69
N ILE A 202 -8.63 -1.04 30.51
CA ILE A 202 -10.03 -0.66 30.38
C ILE A 202 -10.92 -1.82 29.91
N ALA A 203 -10.56 -2.48 28.78
CA ALA A 203 -11.43 -3.50 28.18
C ALA A 203 -11.58 -4.75 29.07
N ALA A 204 -10.58 -5.06 29.89
CA ALA A 204 -10.58 -6.20 30.80
C ALA A 204 -11.41 -5.99 32.08
N ARG A 205 -12.03 -4.80 32.28
CA ARG A 205 -12.75 -4.44 33.51
C ARG A 205 -14.19 -4.03 33.23
N THR A 206 -15.05 -4.13 34.23
CA THR A 206 -16.44 -3.67 34.18
C THR A 206 -16.62 -2.20 34.63
N GLY A 207 -15.66 -1.65 35.38
CA GLY A 207 -15.69 -0.28 35.90
C GLY A 207 -14.85 0.72 35.10
N PRO A 208 -14.86 2.00 35.52
CA PRO A 208 -14.03 3.04 34.90
C PRO A 208 -12.55 2.75 35.12
N GLY A 209 -11.74 3.15 34.15
CA GLY A 209 -10.29 3.03 34.21
C GLY A 209 -9.61 4.25 33.62
N LEU A 210 -8.34 4.40 33.94
CA LEU A 210 -7.52 5.55 33.60
C LEU A 210 -6.34 5.11 32.74
N VAL A 211 -6.14 5.78 31.59
CA VAL A 211 -4.95 5.66 30.76
C VAL A 211 -4.22 6.98 30.79
N GLY A 212 -2.92 6.96 31.03
CA GLY A 212 -2.11 8.18 31.08
C GLY A 212 -0.92 8.13 30.12
N ILE A 213 -0.56 9.32 29.62
CA ILE A 213 0.62 9.54 28.79
C ILE A 213 1.41 10.67 29.42
N ARG A 214 2.69 10.44 29.69
CA ARG A 214 3.61 11.46 30.17
C ARG A 214 4.81 11.53 29.27
N ALA A 215 5.22 12.75 28.94
CA ALA A 215 6.42 12.99 28.17
C ALA A 215 7.20 14.15 28.77
N ARG A 216 8.48 13.93 29.06
CA ARG A 216 9.37 14.94 29.64
C ARG A 216 10.72 14.91 28.95
N ARG A 217 11.32 16.09 28.78
CA ARG A 217 12.72 16.22 28.41
C ARG A 217 13.57 16.31 29.67
N ASP A 218 14.56 15.43 29.77
CA ASP A 218 15.56 15.42 30.82
C ASP A 218 16.94 15.60 30.18
N VAL A 219 17.38 16.86 30.08
CA VAL A 219 18.60 17.31 29.39
C VAL A 219 18.69 16.76 27.96
N ASP A 220 19.40 15.65 27.75
CA ASP A 220 19.64 15.00 26.45
C ASP A 220 18.82 13.72 26.28
N THR A 221 17.85 13.48 27.16
CA THR A 221 17.01 12.30 27.14
C THR A 221 15.54 12.68 27.07
N LEU A 222 14.79 12.03 26.17
CA LEU A 222 13.34 12.03 26.16
C LEU A 222 12.86 10.89 27.02
N ARG A 223 12.04 11.18 28.05
CA ARG A 223 11.34 10.17 28.85
C ARG A 223 9.87 10.17 28.47
N LEU A 224 9.40 9.00 28.03
CA LEU A 224 7.99 8.73 27.73
C LEU A 224 7.47 7.69 28.68
N GLU A 225 6.28 7.90 29.22
CA GLU A 225 5.57 6.90 30.01
C GLU A 225 4.14 6.77 29.47
N VAL A 226 3.71 5.53 29.29
CA VAL A 226 2.31 5.20 29.05
C VAL A 226 1.88 4.27 30.20
N TRP A 227 0.81 4.62 30.88
CA TRP A 227 0.37 3.87 32.03
C TRP A 227 -1.14 3.67 32.07
N ASP A 228 -1.58 2.61 32.75
CA ASP A 228 -2.99 2.32 33.04
C ASP A 228 -3.16 1.98 34.53
N ASP A 229 -4.39 1.99 35.01
CA ASP A 229 -4.76 1.58 36.37
C ASP A 229 -5.38 0.18 36.41
N GLY A 230 -5.03 -0.68 35.46
CA GLY A 230 -5.50 -2.05 35.31
C GLY A 230 -4.92 -3.03 36.34
N PRO A 231 -4.92 -4.33 36.03
CA PRO A 231 -4.42 -5.36 36.94
C PRO A 231 -2.88 -5.43 37.03
N GLY A 232 -2.13 -4.66 36.24
CA GLY A 232 -0.66 -4.74 36.23
C GLY A 232 -0.10 -5.95 35.48
N LEU A 233 1.16 -6.28 35.73
CA LEU A 233 1.85 -7.40 35.05
C LEU A 233 1.34 -8.78 35.45
N GLY A 234 0.79 -8.97 36.65
CA GLY A 234 0.31 -10.24 37.16
C GLY A 234 1.32 -11.40 37.02
N GLU A 235 1.14 -12.49 37.75
CA GLU A 235 2.05 -13.65 37.70
C GLU A 235 2.12 -14.31 36.30
N ALA A 236 1.06 -14.26 35.51
CA ALA A 236 1.01 -14.83 34.15
C ALA A 236 1.80 -14.03 33.11
N ALA A 237 2.05 -12.73 33.35
CA ALA A 237 2.82 -11.89 32.44
C ALA A 237 4.33 -11.94 32.77
N ALA A 238 4.70 -12.17 33.99
CA ALA A 238 6.08 -12.43 34.41
C ALA A 238 6.67 -13.68 33.73
N SER A 239 5.82 -14.65 33.37
CA SER A 239 6.20 -15.90 32.70
C SER A 239 6.32 -15.83 31.20
N ARG A 240 5.96 -14.69 30.56
CA ARG A 240 6.09 -14.46 29.11
C ARG A 240 7.24 -13.50 28.81
N PRO A 241 8.46 -13.99 28.47
CA PRO A 241 9.56 -13.12 28.07
C PRO A 241 9.14 -12.29 26.85
N GLY A 242 8.98 -10.98 27.04
CA GLY A 242 8.80 -10.06 25.91
C GLY A 242 7.51 -9.26 25.84
N GLY A 243 6.49 -9.48 26.67
CA GLY A 243 5.20 -8.80 26.45
C GLY A 243 4.57 -9.23 25.10
N GLY A 244 3.29 -8.97 24.85
CA GLY A 244 2.65 -9.38 23.60
C GLY A 244 3.40 -8.88 22.33
N ILE A 245 3.07 -9.45 21.17
CA ILE A 245 3.71 -9.20 19.86
C ILE A 245 4.01 -7.70 19.60
N GLY A 246 3.12 -6.79 20.02
CA GLY A 246 3.30 -5.35 19.85
C GLY A 246 4.50 -4.77 20.61
N LEU A 247 4.69 -5.14 21.88
CA LEU A 247 5.84 -4.70 22.68
C LEU A 247 7.15 -5.32 22.22
N ALA A 248 7.13 -6.57 21.76
CA ALA A 248 8.30 -7.23 21.19
C ALA A 248 8.76 -6.51 19.90
N ASN A 249 7.84 -6.17 19.02
CA ASN A 249 8.13 -5.41 17.80
C ASN A 249 8.65 -4.00 18.13
N THR A 250 8.03 -3.33 19.10
CA THR A 250 8.51 -2.02 19.59
C THR A 250 9.94 -2.12 20.09
N ARG A 251 10.27 -3.12 20.90
CA ARG A 251 11.63 -3.33 21.42
C ARG A 251 12.65 -3.61 20.34
N ALA A 252 12.32 -4.48 19.37
CA ALA A 252 13.19 -4.78 18.23
C ALA A 252 13.49 -3.54 17.39
N ARG A 253 12.47 -2.72 17.10
CA ARG A 253 12.61 -1.48 16.35
C ARG A 253 13.46 -0.45 17.09
N LEU A 254 13.26 -0.30 18.40
CA LEU A 254 14.09 0.60 19.23
C LEU A 254 15.55 0.18 19.24
N ALA A 255 15.81 -1.12 19.37
CA ALA A 255 17.16 -1.66 19.32
C ALA A 255 17.84 -1.41 17.97
N GLN A 256 17.08 -1.51 16.87
CA GLN A 256 17.58 -1.23 15.53
C GLN A 256 17.92 0.26 15.31
N LEU A 257 17.10 1.19 15.82
CA LEU A 257 17.27 2.62 15.57
C LEU A 257 18.26 3.29 16.56
N TYR A 258 18.29 2.85 17.81
CA TYR A 258 19.05 3.51 18.88
C TYR A 258 20.10 2.62 19.54
N GLY A 259 20.15 1.32 19.19
CA GLY A 259 21.11 0.38 19.81
C GLY A 259 21.00 0.35 21.34
N ALA A 260 22.11 0.61 22.02
CA ALA A 260 22.18 0.65 23.49
C ALA A 260 21.73 2.01 24.09
N ALA A 261 21.45 3.02 23.27
CA ALA A 261 21.06 4.37 23.75
C ALA A 261 19.56 4.47 24.09
N GLN A 262 18.81 3.36 24.06
CA GLN A 262 17.40 3.31 24.42
C GLN A 262 17.16 2.38 25.62
N ARG A 263 16.06 2.61 26.35
CA ARG A 263 15.63 1.74 27.42
C ARG A 263 14.12 1.63 27.42
N LEU A 264 13.59 0.41 27.33
CA LEU A 264 12.17 0.11 27.43
C LEU A 264 11.93 -0.81 28.64
N GLU A 265 11.22 -0.31 29.64
CA GLU A 265 10.92 -0.97 30.88
C GLU A 265 9.42 -1.11 31.07
N LEU A 266 9.01 -2.24 31.66
CA LEU A 266 7.67 -2.46 32.14
C LEU A 266 7.76 -2.59 33.65
N VAL A 267 7.01 -1.76 34.34
CA VAL A 267 6.95 -1.76 35.82
C VAL A 267 5.50 -1.77 36.29
N ASP A 268 5.23 -2.38 37.43
CA ASP A 268 3.92 -2.29 38.05
C ASP A 268 3.66 -0.84 38.49
N GLY A 269 2.42 -0.39 38.29
CA GLY A 269 1.96 0.92 38.72
C GLY A 269 1.63 0.96 40.20
N ASP A 270 1.76 2.12 40.81
CA ASP A 270 1.36 2.36 42.20
C ASP A 270 0.05 3.16 42.27
N PRO A 271 -1.01 2.65 42.93
CA PRO A 271 -1.12 1.41 43.70
C PRO A 271 -1.39 0.14 42.86
N ARG A 272 -1.60 0.27 41.54
CA ARG A 272 -1.87 -0.83 40.59
C ARG A 272 -1.72 -0.36 39.17
N GLY A 273 -1.78 -1.32 38.22
CA GLY A 273 -1.70 -1.04 36.79
C GLY A 273 -0.33 -1.32 36.21
N LEU A 274 -0.13 -1.02 34.94
CA LEU A 274 1.13 -1.15 34.23
C LEU A 274 1.66 0.22 33.82
N VAL A 275 2.94 0.44 34.01
CA VAL A 275 3.67 1.59 33.48
C VAL A 275 4.70 1.09 32.49
N VAL A 276 4.59 1.51 31.25
CA VAL A 276 5.61 1.32 30.20
C VAL A 276 6.45 2.58 30.13
N ARG A 277 7.73 2.47 30.49
CA ARG A 277 8.72 3.57 30.44
C ARG A 277 9.63 3.39 29.25
N LEU A 278 9.78 4.46 28.49
CA LEU A 278 10.68 4.53 27.35
C LEU A 278 11.62 5.73 27.52
N SER A 279 12.92 5.47 27.44
CA SER A 279 13.95 6.51 27.45
C SER A 279 14.68 6.49 26.11
N LEU A 280 14.75 7.64 25.43
CA LEU A 280 15.38 7.82 24.12
C LEU A 280 16.34 9.01 24.16
N PRO A 281 17.40 9.05 23.32
CA PRO A 281 18.18 10.26 23.13
C PRO A 281 17.29 11.39 22.62
N PHE A 282 17.36 12.55 23.23
CA PHE A 282 16.62 13.72 22.79
C PHE A 282 17.25 14.29 21.52
N ARG A 283 16.50 14.26 20.42
CA ARG A 283 16.88 14.86 19.13
C ARG A 283 15.74 15.74 18.65
N GLU A 284 16.05 16.95 18.22
CA GLU A 284 15.07 17.84 17.57
C GLU A 284 15.26 17.82 16.04
N THR A 285 14.17 17.98 15.30
CA THR A 285 14.29 18.30 13.88
C THR A 285 15.02 19.61 13.72
N ARG A 286 16.17 19.62 13.08
CA ARG A 286 16.76 20.88 12.60
C ARG A 286 15.80 21.43 11.55
N VAL A 287 15.12 22.51 11.88
CA VAL A 287 14.43 23.32 10.87
C VAL A 287 15.55 23.89 9.99
N ALA A 288 15.60 23.38 8.75
CA ALA A 288 16.52 23.90 7.73
C ALA A 288 16.03 25.26 7.22
#